data_e31b999154398a5a0646d48215297b46
#
_entry.id   e31b999154398a5a0646d48215297b46
#
_cell.length_a   1.000
_cell.length_b   1.000
_cell.length_c   1.000
_cell.angle_alpha   90.00
_cell.angle_beta   90.00
_cell.angle_gamma   90.00
#
_symmetry.space_group_name_H-M   'P 1'
#
loop_
_entity.id
_entity.type
_entity.pdbx_description
1 polymer ?
#
loop_
_entity_poly.entity_id
_entity_poly.type
_entity_poly.pdbx_seq_one_letter_code
_entity_poly.pdbx_strand_id
1 'polypeptide(L)'
;MTKKLLVFLSILLAISMVLFMIAYSYYKQELSNEKSNESLYKVTVDNIKNAKKTEKSNRVLINKVDTDPNKLAIEANDKALKVIDVLKKSSEKSDEEKQKIYQVKLENDITDEMMENPDLASIVVPDKYDVHVATSRGHSIEVLLTSNTSRYLKLNYNTATNKIDHITEYSVQS
;
A
#
# COMPACT_ATOMS: atom_id res chain seq x y z
N MET A 1 -21.23 53.23 -54.06
CA MET A 1 -21.20 53.15 -52.62
C MET A 1 -21.22 51.71 -52.06
N THR A 2 -21.86 50.78 -52.72
CA THR A 2 -22.06 49.40 -52.28
C THR A 2 -20.78 48.53 -52.09
N LYS A 3 -19.79 48.61 -53.05
CA LYS A 3 -18.56 47.79 -52.97
C LYS A 3 -17.66 48.14 -51.78
N LYS A 4 -17.52 49.43 -51.48
CA LYS A 4 -16.71 49.89 -50.32
C LYS A 4 -17.32 49.44 -48.97
N LEU A 5 -18.63 49.43 -48.88
CA LEU A 5 -19.37 48.96 -47.70
C LEU A 5 -19.20 47.43 -47.49
N LEU A 6 -19.28 46.66 -48.58
CA LEU A 6 -19.07 45.21 -48.55
C LEU A 6 -17.64 44.83 -48.10
N VAL A 7 -16.62 45.54 -48.57
CA VAL A 7 -15.24 45.33 -48.13
C VAL A 7 -15.05 45.68 -46.65
N PHE A 8 -15.63 46.76 -46.19
CA PHE A 8 -15.60 47.14 -44.77
C PHE A 8 -16.28 46.10 -43.88
N LEU A 9 -17.44 45.59 -44.30
CA LEU A 9 -18.19 44.57 -43.58
C LEU A 9 -17.40 43.25 -43.49
N SER A 10 -16.70 42.84 -44.57
CA SER A 10 -15.88 41.63 -44.59
C SER A 10 -14.65 41.74 -43.68
N ILE A 11 -14.03 42.89 -43.57
CA ILE A 11 -12.91 43.14 -42.64
C ILE A 11 -13.39 43.08 -41.21
N LEU A 12 -14.55 43.67 -40.90
CA LEU A 12 -15.12 43.66 -39.54
C LEU A 12 -15.51 42.26 -39.11
N LEU A 13 -16.02 41.42 -40.03
CA LEU A 13 -16.34 40.03 -39.79
C LEU A 13 -15.06 39.19 -39.53
N ALA A 14 -13.98 39.43 -40.29
CA ALA A 14 -12.72 38.75 -40.08
C ALA A 14 -12.09 39.09 -38.71
N ILE A 15 -12.14 40.37 -38.30
CA ILE A 15 -11.67 40.79 -36.95
C ILE A 15 -12.51 40.14 -35.87
N SER A 16 -13.81 40.07 -36.00
CA SER A 16 -14.72 39.40 -35.06
C SER A 16 -14.41 37.93 -34.94
N MET A 17 -14.12 37.21 -36.01
CA MET A 17 -13.69 35.81 -35.98
C MET A 17 -12.38 35.60 -35.21
N VAL A 18 -11.39 36.47 -35.46
CA VAL A 18 -10.11 36.39 -34.74
C VAL A 18 -10.30 36.61 -33.25
N LEU A 19 -11.05 37.63 -32.85
CA LEU A 19 -11.36 37.88 -31.43
C LEU A 19 -12.09 36.71 -30.79
N PHE A 20 -13.04 36.12 -31.50
CA PHE A 20 -13.74 34.92 -31.00
C PHE A 20 -12.80 33.73 -30.81
N MET A 21 -11.88 33.48 -31.74
CA MET A 21 -10.88 32.40 -31.60
C MET A 21 -9.96 32.63 -30.39
N ILE A 22 -9.52 33.86 -30.15
CA ILE A 22 -8.70 34.23 -29.03
C ILE A 22 -9.48 33.98 -27.69
N ALA A 23 -10.71 34.49 -27.61
CA ALA A 23 -11.55 34.29 -26.43
C ALA A 23 -11.83 32.82 -26.15
N TYR A 24 -12.10 32.03 -27.18
CA TYR A 24 -12.32 30.59 -27.08
C TYR A 24 -11.05 29.85 -26.60
N SER A 25 -9.89 30.26 -27.10
CA SER A 25 -8.61 29.67 -26.66
C SER A 25 -8.33 29.93 -25.18
N TYR A 26 -8.54 31.16 -24.69
CA TYR A 26 -8.43 31.53 -23.31
C TYR A 26 -9.40 30.71 -22.43
N TYR A 27 -10.66 30.62 -22.82
CA TYR A 27 -11.66 29.84 -22.09
C TYR A 27 -11.27 28.36 -21.97
N LYS A 28 -10.79 27.77 -23.06
CA LYS A 28 -10.33 26.37 -23.07
C LYS A 28 -9.12 26.15 -22.18
N GLN A 29 -8.20 27.10 -22.13
CA GLN A 29 -7.02 27.06 -21.28
C GLN A 29 -7.40 27.15 -19.79
N GLU A 30 -8.32 28.04 -19.44
CA GLU A 30 -8.79 28.21 -18.08
C GLU A 30 -9.51 26.95 -17.57
N LEU A 31 -10.37 26.36 -18.39
CA LEU A 31 -11.03 25.07 -18.08
C LEU A 31 -10.04 23.92 -17.88
N SER A 32 -8.95 23.89 -18.65
CA SER A 32 -7.88 22.92 -18.49
C SER A 32 -7.11 23.11 -17.18
N ASN A 33 -6.81 24.36 -16.83
CA ASN A 33 -6.14 24.72 -15.59
C ASN A 33 -6.99 24.37 -14.36
N GLU A 34 -8.30 24.62 -14.41
CA GLU A 34 -9.25 24.27 -13.35
C GLU A 34 -9.27 22.76 -13.09
N LYS A 35 -9.36 21.95 -14.15
CA LYS A 35 -9.29 20.48 -14.05
C LYS A 35 -7.97 19.99 -13.49
N SER A 36 -6.87 20.60 -13.89
CA SER A 36 -5.55 20.28 -13.37
C SER A 36 -5.44 20.60 -11.88
N ASN A 37 -5.91 21.76 -11.48
CA ASN A 37 -5.90 22.19 -10.07
C ASN A 37 -6.80 21.29 -9.21
N GLU A 38 -7.96 20.88 -9.69
CA GLU A 38 -8.83 19.92 -8.99
C GLU A 38 -8.15 18.57 -8.79
N SER A 39 -7.45 18.06 -9.81
CA SER A 39 -6.71 16.81 -9.70
C SER A 39 -5.56 16.90 -8.69
N LEU A 40 -4.79 17.99 -8.71
CA LEU A 40 -3.73 18.27 -7.76
C LEU A 40 -4.25 18.38 -6.32
N TYR A 41 -5.40 19.04 -6.15
CA TYR A 41 -6.04 19.13 -4.85
C TYR A 41 -6.43 17.77 -4.29
N LYS A 42 -7.04 16.89 -5.10
CA LYS A 42 -7.39 15.51 -4.70
C LYS A 42 -6.16 14.72 -4.28
N VAL A 43 -5.11 14.74 -5.09
CA VAL A 43 -3.84 14.07 -4.76
C VAL A 43 -3.23 14.60 -3.46
N THR A 44 -3.26 15.91 -3.25
CA THR A 44 -2.74 16.53 -2.03
C THR A 44 -3.53 16.10 -0.79
N VAL A 45 -4.87 16.06 -0.87
CA VAL A 45 -5.74 15.61 0.22
C VAL A 45 -5.45 14.14 0.57
N ASP A 46 -5.30 13.28 -0.44
CA ASP A 46 -4.98 11.87 -0.22
C ASP A 46 -3.60 11.68 0.41
N ASN A 47 -2.61 12.44 -0.03
CA ASN A 47 -1.28 12.44 0.57
C ASN A 47 -1.30 12.87 2.04
N ILE A 48 -2.05 13.92 2.38
CA ILE A 48 -2.22 14.37 3.78
C ILE A 48 -2.91 13.29 4.62
N LYS A 49 -3.94 12.65 4.08
CA LYS A 49 -4.65 11.56 4.77
C LYS A 49 -3.73 10.38 5.04
N ASN A 50 -2.90 9.99 4.06
CA ASN A 50 -1.94 8.91 4.19
C ASN A 50 -0.83 9.27 5.19
N ALA A 51 -0.30 10.49 5.15
CA ALA A 51 0.69 10.96 6.12
C ALA A 51 0.16 10.94 7.56
N LYS A 52 -1.08 11.39 7.79
CA LYS A 52 -1.74 11.32 9.11
C LYS A 52 -1.95 9.89 9.59
N LYS A 53 -2.29 8.97 8.67
CA LYS A 53 -2.45 7.54 9.02
C LYS A 53 -1.11 6.94 9.45
N THR A 54 -0.03 7.23 8.73
CA THR A 54 1.32 6.78 9.06
C THR A 54 1.81 7.37 10.40
N GLU A 55 1.59 8.67 10.63
CA GLU A 55 1.93 9.31 11.90
C GLU A 55 1.21 8.63 13.08
N LYS A 56 -0.10 8.39 12.93
CA LYS A 56 -0.88 7.69 13.97
C LYS A 56 -0.33 6.29 14.26
N SER A 57 0.03 5.53 13.22
CA SER A 57 0.63 4.19 13.37
C SER A 57 1.98 4.24 14.09
N ASN A 58 2.83 5.20 13.73
CA ASN A 58 4.13 5.39 14.38
C ASN A 58 3.98 5.77 15.86
N ARG A 59 3.02 6.62 16.20
CA ARG A 59 2.73 6.96 17.61
C ARG A 59 2.27 5.76 18.43
N VAL A 60 1.48 4.85 17.84
CA VAL A 60 1.05 3.62 18.51
C VAL A 60 2.25 2.73 18.84
N LEU A 61 3.19 2.56 17.89
CA LEU A 61 4.41 1.81 18.13
C LEU A 61 5.27 2.44 19.22
N ILE A 62 5.53 3.75 19.14
CA ILE A 62 6.32 4.48 20.13
C ILE A 62 5.72 4.29 21.53
N ASN A 63 4.42 4.52 21.70
CA ASN A 63 3.75 4.36 22.99
C ASN A 63 3.86 2.92 23.52
N LYS A 64 3.72 1.89 22.67
CA LYS A 64 3.86 0.49 23.08
C LYS A 64 5.30 0.16 23.48
N VAL A 65 6.29 0.66 22.73
CA VAL A 65 7.71 0.44 23.06
C VAL A 65 8.08 1.12 24.37
N ASP A 66 7.61 2.35 24.59
CA ASP A 66 7.88 3.10 25.82
C ASP A 66 7.22 2.46 27.05
N THR A 67 6.05 1.81 26.87
CA THR A 67 5.30 1.20 27.97
C THR A 67 5.86 -0.17 28.34
N ASP A 68 6.05 -1.06 27.36
CA ASP A 68 6.54 -2.43 27.60
C ASP A 68 7.12 -3.04 26.31
N PRO A 69 8.41 -2.84 26.02
CA PRO A 69 9.06 -3.35 24.83
C PRO A 69 9.12 -4.89 24.80
N ASN A 70 9.24 -5.55 25.97
CA ASN A 70 9.30 -7.00 26.03
C ASN A 70 7.94 -7.62 25.66
N LYS A 71 6.86 -7.04 26.16
CA LYS A 71 5.51 -7.48 25.83
C LYS A 71 5.25 -7.37 24.33
N LEU A 72 5.68 -6.28 23.71
CA LEU A 72 5.51 -6.07 22.28
C LEU A 72 6.28 -7.11 21.44
N ALA A 73 7.51 -7.45 21.86
CA ALA A 73 8.29 -8.49 21.20
C ALA A 73 7.64 -9.88 21.33
N ILE A 74 7.08 -10.18 22.51
CA ILE A 74 6.33 -11.42 22.75
C ILE A 74 5.08 -11.47 21.86
N GLU A 75 4.28 -10.40 21.81
CA GLU A 75 3.09 -10.33 20.96
C GLU A 75 3.43 -10.57 19.47
N ALA A 76 4.50 -9.95 18.97
CA ALA A 76 4.95 -10.13 17.59
C ALA A 76 5.40 -11.57 17.32
N ASN A 77 6.16 -12.15 18.26
CA ASN A 77 6.63 -13.53 18.18
C ASN A 77 5.45 -14.52 18.17
N ASP A 78 4.52 -14.37 19.10
CA ASP A 78 3.38 -15.29 19.24
C ASP A 78 2.48 -15.26 18.00
N LYS A 79 2.24 -14.06 17.45
CA LYS A 79 1.50 -13.89 16.20
C LYS A 79 2.21 -14.56 15.03
N ALA A 80 3.51 -14.32 14.88
CA ALA A 80 4.30 -14.93 13.82
C ALA A 80 4.31 -16.46 13.92
N LEU A 81 4.57 -17.00 15.11
CA LEU A 81 4.56 -18.46 15.35
C LEU A 81 3.21 -19.10 15.04
N LYS A 82 2.11 -18.43 15.38
CA LYS A 82 0.76 -18.92 15.07
C LYS A 82 0.54 -19.00 13.55
N VAL A 83 0.92 -17.95 12.82
CA VAL A 83 0.81 -17.93 11.35
C VAL A 83 1.67 -19.03 10.74
N ILE A 84 2.92 -19.17 11.16
CA ILE A 84 3.85 -20.18 10.69
C ILE A 84 3.34 -21.59 10.94
N ASP A 85 2.78 -21.87 12.13
CA ASP A 85 2.20 -23.17 12.47
C ASP A 85 1.06 -23.55 11.52
N VAL A 86 0.19 -22.61 11.19
CA VAL A 86 -0.90 -22.85 10.23
C VAL A 86 -0.36 -23.07 8.82
N LEU A 87 0.60 -22.26 8.35
CA LEU A 87 1.24 -22.44 7.04
C LEU A 87 1.91 -23.82 6.94
N LYS A 88 2.66 -24.22 7.97
CA LYS A 88 3.36 -25.50 8.01
C LYS A 88 2.39 -26.68 8.01
N LYS A 89 1.32 -26.64 8.80
CA LYS A 89 0.31 -27.71 8.87
C LYS A 89 -0.50 -27.86 7.61
N SER A 90 -0.56 -26.82 6.79
CA SER A 90 -1.28 -26.85 5.51
C SER A 90 -0.39 -27.07 4.29
N SER A 91 0.94 -27.24 4.47
CA SER A 91 1.90 -27.30 3.37
C SER A 91 1.61 -28.36 2.30
N GLU A 92 1.10 -29.52 2.70
CA GLU A 92 0.76 -30.63 1.81
C GLU A 92 -0.62 -30.54 1.14
N LYS A 93 -1.38 -29.47 1.43
CA LYS A 93 -2.72 -29.25 0.88
C LYS A 93 -2.66 -28.56 -0.49
N SER A 94 -3.74 -28.70 -1.26
CA SER A 94 -3.90 -27.90 -2.48
C SER A 94 -4.04 -26.40 -2.14
N ASP A 95 -3.73 -25.53 -3.10
CA ASP A 95 -3.81 -24.09 -2.87
C ASP A 95 -5.22 -23.61 -2.51
N GLU A 96 -6.24 -24.24 -3.07
CA GLU A 96 -7.64 -23.96 -2.72
C GLU A 96 -7.99 -24.38 -1.28
N GLU A 97 -7.46 -25.53 -0.82
CA GLU A 97 -7.64 -25.98 0.57
C GLU A 97 -6.87 -25.10 1.55
N LYS A 98 -5.63 -24.69 1.18
CA LYS A 98 -4.82 -23.74 1.96
C LYS A 98 -5.57 -22.44 2.17
N GLN A 99 -6.11 -21.84 1.10
CA GLN A 99 -6.88 -20.60 1.18
C GLN A 99 -8.07 -20.70 2.14
N LYS A 100 -8.83 -21.78 2.09
CA LYS A 100 -9.95 -22.02 3.03
C LYS A 100 -9.47 -22.13 4.48
N ILE A 101 -8.35 -22.84 4.69
CA ILE A 101 -7.75 -22.97 6.04
C ILE A 101 -7.29 -21.62 6.55
N TYR A 102 -6.63 -20.81 5.71
CA TYR A 102 -6.13 -19.48 6.08
C TYR A 102 -7.26 -18.53 6.43
N GLN A 103 -8.32 -18.48 5.62
CA GLN A 103 -9.51 -17.68 5.90
C GLN A 103 -10.13 -17.99 7.27
N VAL A 104 -10.20 -19.26 7.65
CA VAL A 104 -10.80 -19.65 8.93
C VAL A 104 -9.84 -19.49 10.11
N LYS A 105 -8.55 -19.82 9.93
CA LYS A 105 -7.61 -19.89 11.06
C LYS A 105 -6.79 -18.63 11.27
N LEU A 106 -6.60 -17.82 10.21
CA LEU A 106 -5.73 -16.64 10.23
C LEU A 106 -6.48 -15.30 10.06
N GLU A 107 -7.81 -15.30 9.98
CA GLU A 107 -8.63 -14.08 9.84
C GLU A 107 -8.25 -12.96 10.83
N ASN A 108 -7.93 -13.33 12.08
CA ASN A 108 -7.56 -12.38 13.12
C ASN A 108 -6.04 -12.17 13.26
N ASP A 109 -5.23 -12.86 12.46
CA ASP A 109 -3.77 -12.90 12.63
C ASP A 109 -3.01 -12.29 11.45
N ILE A 110 -3.61 -12.28 10.26
CA ILE A 110 -3.06 -11.61 9.07
C ILE A 110 -4.04 -10.56 8.55
N THR A 111 -3.56 -9.60 7.79
CA THR A 111 -4.42 -8.57 7.16
C THR A 111 -5.18 -9.13 5.97
N ASP A 112 -6.29 -8.48 5.61
CA ASP A 112 -7.11 -8.88 4.46
C ASP A 112 -6.29 -8.82 3.16
N GLU A 113 -5.44 -7.80 3.01
CA GLU A 113 -4.52 -7.67 1.88
C GLU A 113 -3.55 -8.86 1.78
N MET A 114 -3.01 -9.32 2.93
CA MET A 114 -2.15 -10.51 2.96
C MET A 114 -2.93 -11.80 2.71
N MET A 115 -4.19 -11.87 3.15
CA MET A 115 -5.07 -13.00 2.90
C MET A 115 -5.41 -13.18 1.41
N GLU A 116 -5.54 -12.07 0.69
CA GLU A 116 -5.85 -12.05 -0.76
C GLU A 116 -4.60 -12.26 -1.63
N ASN A 117 -3.39 -12.22 -1.03
CA ASN A 117 -2.15 -12.40 -1.76
C ASN A 117 -1.99 -13.86 -2.24
N PRO A 118 -1.92 -14.12 -3.55
CA PRO A 118 -1.77 -15.47 -4.09
C PRO A 118 -0.46 -16.15 -3.66
N ASP A 119 0.59 -15.36 -3.38
CA ASP A 119 1.88 -15.90 -2.96
C ASP A 119 1.85 -16.52 -1.57
N LEU A 120 0.83 -16.22 -0.76
CA LEU A 120 0.68 -16.80 0.58
C LEU A 120 0.60 -18.33 0.55
N ALA A 121 -0.07 -18.89 -0.43
CA ALA A 121 -0.19 -20.34 -0.59
C ALA A 121 1.12 -21.03 -1.03
N SER A 122 2.02 -20.27 -1.65
CA SER A 122 3.32 -20.78 -2.15
C SER A 122 4.44 -20.73 -1.10
N ILE A 123 4.21 -20.08 0.04
CA ILE A 123 5.23 -19.94 1.08
C ILE A 123 5.60 -21.31 1.67
N VAL A 124 6.89 -21.62 1.67
CA VAL A 124 7.43 -22.84 2.23
C VAL A 124 8.08 -22.57 3.58
N VAL A 125 7.51 -23.13 4.64
CA VAL A 125 8.08 -23.03 5.99
C VAL A 125 9.11 -24.12 6.19
N PRO A 126 10.36 -23.80 6.60
CA PRO A 126 11.38 -24.80 6.91
C PRO A 126 10.97 -25.71 8.07
N ASP A 127 11.42 -26.98 8.06
CA ASP A 127 11.12 -27.93 9.15
C ASP A 127 11.73 -27.54 10.47
N LYS A 128 12.95 -27.04 10.44
CA LYS A 128 13.68 -26.54 11.59
C LYS A 128 14.07 -25.10 11.34
N TYR A 129 13.77 -24.25 12.31
CA TYR A 129 14.07 -22.83 12.24
C TYR A 129 14.29 -22.23 13.62
N ASP A 130 15.10 -21.19 13.66
CA ASP A 130 15.24 -20.29 14.82
C ASP A 130 14.46 -19.00 14.55
N VAL A 131 13.89 -18.42 15.60
CA VAL A 131 13.08 -17.21 15.50
C VAL A 131 13.78 -16.04 16.17
N HIS A 132 13.90 -14.95 15.46
CA HIS A 132 14.49 -13.71 15.93
C HIS A 132 13.49 -12.57 15.75
N VAL A 133 13.22 -11.86 16.83
CA VAL A 133 12.37 -10.66 16.81
C VAL A 133 13.25 -9.43 16.83
N ALA A 134 13.10 -8.58 15.85
CA ALA A 134 13.83 -7.32 15.75
C ALA A 134 12.86 -6.15 15.73
N THR A 135 13.21 -5.08 16.43
CA THR A 135 12.48 -3.83 16.30
C THR A 135 12.75 -3.24 14.93
N SER A 136 11.68 -3.04 14.16
CA SER A 136 11.75 -2.39 12.86
C SER A 136 11.62 -0.87 13.00
N ARG A 137 11.98 -0.16 11.95
CA ARG A 137 11.72 1.27 11.82
C ARG A 137 10.26 1.50 11.46
N GLY A 138 9.60 2.43 12.13
CA GLY A 138 8.21 2.81 11.86
C GLY A 138 7.19 2.03 12.70
N HIS A 139 6.12 1.56 12.09
CA HIS A 139 4.95 0.98 12.76
C HIS A 139 4.93 -0.56 12.78
N SER A 140 5.97 -1.22 12.32
CA SER A 140 6.04 -2.68 12.25
C SER A 140 7.24 -3.25 13.02
N ILE A 141 7.10 -4.47 13.49
CA ILE A 141 8.15 -5.27 14.09
C ILE A 141 8.44 -6.44 13.17
N GLU A 142 9.70 -6.65 12.87
CA GLU A 142 10.13 -7.74 12.02
C GLU A 142 10.37 -9.00 12.86
N VAL A 143 9.85 -10.12 12.41
CA VAL A 143 10.14 -11.45 12.93
C VAL A 143 10.82 -12.24 11.82
N LEU A 144 12.07 -12.64 12.04
CA LEU A 144 12.88 -13.37 11.09
C LEU A 144 12.97 -14.84 11.53
N LEU A 145 12.62 -15.72 10.62
CA LEU A 145 12.92 -17.16 10.75
C LEU A 145 14.16 -17.47 9.96
N THR A 146 15.14 -18.04 10.62
CA THR A 146 16.37 -18.53 10.00
C THR A 146 16.40 -20.05 10.04
N SER A 147 16.88 -20.67 8.99
CA SER A 147 17.04 -22.12 8.94
C SER A 147 18.42 -22.49 8.37
N ASN A 148 18.83 -23.73 8.60
CA ASN A 148 20.09 -24.25 8.03
C ASN A 148 20.02 -24.49 6.51
N THR A 149 18.85 -24.23 5.89
CA THR A 149 18.58 -24.51 4.47
C THR A 149 18.64 -23.25 3.62
N SER A 150 19.49 -22.32 3.79
CA SER A 150 19.62 -21.09 2.96
C SER A 150 18.29 -20.33 2.67
N ARG A 151 17.23 -20.68 3.36
CA ARG A 151 15.91 -20.03 3.25
C ARG A 151 15.59 -19.28 4.53
N TYR A 152 15.08 -18.08 4.37
CA TYR A 152 14.71 -17.19 5.46
C TYR A 152 13.29 -16.69 5.21
N LEU A 153 12.47 -16.67 6.25
CA LEU A 153 11.16 -16.04 6.21
C LEU A 153 11.18 -14.79 7.09
N LYS A 154 10.74 -13.69 6.54
CA LYS A 154 10.54 -12.44 7.27
C LYS A 154 9.05 -12.14 7.35
N LEU A 155 8.53 -11.97 8.56
CA LEU A 155 7.16 -11.55 8.83
C LEU A 155 7.18 -10.16 9.44
N ASN A 156 6.28 -9.30 9.00
CA ASN A 156 6.10 -7.98 9.58
C ASN A 156 4.84 -7.96 10.44
N TYR A 157 5.00 -7.74 11.73
CA TYR A 157 3.91 -7.53 12.67
C TYR A 157 3.57 -6.04 12.73
N ASN A 158 2.36 -5.69 12.33
CA ASN A 158 1.86 -4.32 12.35
C ASN A 158 1.22 -4.02 13.70
N THR A 159 1.82 -3.10 14.46
CA THR A 159 1.37 -2.75 15.81
C THR A 159 0.07 -1.95 15.87
N ALA A 160 -0.36 -1.37 14.74
CA ALA A 160 -1.61 -0.62 14.66
C ALA A 160 -2.82 -1.54 14.44
N THR A 161 -2.62 -2.63 13.68
CA THR A 161 -3.67 -3.63 13.40
C THR A 161 -3.58 -4.86 14.29
N ASN A 162 -2.44 -5.08 14.96
CA ASN A 162 -2.06 -6.30 15.70
C ASN A 162 -2.11 -7.56 14.82
N LYS A 163 -1.79 -7.43 13.53
CA LYS A 163 -1.79 -8.49 12.54
C LYS A 163 -0.45 -8.55 11.81
N ILE A 164 -0.14 -9.71 11.22
CA ILE A 164 0.94 -9.82 10.24
C ILE A 164 0.43 -9.22 8.92
N ASP A 165 1.13 -8.23 8.39
CA ASP A 165 0.76 -7.52 7.16
C ASP A 165 1.63 -7.89 5.97
N HIS A 166 2.76 -8.55 6.21
CA HIS A 166 3.65 -8.98 5.14
C HIS A 166 4.47 -10.20 5.51
N ILE A 167 4.62 -11.13 4.56
CA ILE A 167 5.51 -12.29 4.67
C ILE A 167 6.36 -12.34 3.41
N THR A 168 7.67 -12.39 3.58
CA THR A 168 8.63 -12.46 2.47
C THR A 168 9.55 -13.66 2.64
N GLU A 169 9.69 -14.46 1.61
CA GLU A 169 10.68 -15.52 1.54
C GLU A 169 11.96 -15.01 0.88
N TYR A 170 13.10 -15.31 1.48
CA TYR A 170 14.42 -15.02 0.94
C TYR A 170 15.18 -16.33 0.77
N SER A 171 15.88 -16.47 -0.35
CA SER A 171 16.87 -17.54 -0.56
C SER A 171 18.24 -16.92 -0.76
N VAL A 172 19.24 -17.47 -0.09
CA VAL A 172 20.65 -17.09 -0.35
C VAL A 172 21.11 -17.90 -1.55
N GLN A 173 21.44 -17.22 -2.64
CA GLN A 173 22.14 -17.83 -3.76
C GLN A 173 23.60 -18.05 -3.34
N SER A 174 24.01 -19.31 -3.31
CA SER A 174 25.39 -19.72 -3.11
C SER A 174 26.20 -19.57 -4.39
#